data_36ba76fa68d8c76af622cffcba1c786d
#
_entry.id   36ba76fa68d8c76af622cffcba1c786d
#
_cell.length_a   1.000
_cell.length_b   1.000
_cell.length_c   1.000
_cell.angle_alpha   90.00
_cell.angle_beta   90.00
_cell.angle_gamma   90.00
#
_symmetry.space_group_name_H-M   'P 1'
#
loop_
_entity.id
_entity.type
_entity.pdbx_description
1 polymer ?
#
loop_
_entity_poly.entity_id
_entity_poly.type
_entity_poly.pdbx_seq_one_letter_code
_entity_poly.pdbx_strand_id
1 'polypeptide(L)'
;PKKIKDSKILITGSTKGLGLQIAKEVNKQKPILIITGRTQKKVDEIVKFLKRTNEDVYGFAVDLSKNGGSDKLFNMVYNKIGVIDILINNAFMSKGSRFLINKNEKDWNDEFNVNINSSIVLSQKFAYKMKVYKVKGRIINISSYISKSSNTLQNSGSEILFKNMLEKFTNMFAEELYSDKIAVTTIRIDDFLNTGFKNFLTESLEQSKSFSDTFGKYMGIDPKKIMPIINYSLTAPFHEISGKVLSTKAFDENKKLSKIVPSHNLKLNKDLYKQVIYTKTIKRNEKGKVYLVKQNPYKNSPRVTKYMNSSKKPFNNINVISKYDVILDNVIAKKIKINPDNIVFFKTEYDCIKKIVELIVPKYQEIVSIFPSLDILQLISYENKIEIKYGMMEIKKGKFFVPNYDMLLSLINTKTKLIYLSSPNIVSGQNIVDNEEFKSFIEAVPDNIPILIDQRFIEFCSNINKETLNPLKYLKKENIIILRTFNNFYSIENLELTYMITNTELADLIRTSQVINPIDKFNEDLALKVYNDKYYDTVRKKIKQERERVFQILDENKIKYLYSDTNYFLISTEQNRDTIKDDLEKRGIILYSSYDGHDAYWTLPLGTKNVNNTILDTILSA
;
A
#
# COMPACT_ATOMS: atom_id res chain seq x y z
N PRO A 1 25.86 -11.91 9.89
CA PRO A 1 26.41 -11.79 8.52
C PRO A 1 27.92 -12.01 8.56
N LYS A 2 28.43 -12.70 7.52
CA LYS A 2 29.86 -12.89 7.31
C LYS A 2 30.51 -11.51 7.14
N LYS A 3 31.72 -11.31 7.67
CA LYS A 3 32.43 -10.05 7.46
C LYS A 3 32.77 -9.91 5.97
N ILE A 4 32.74 -8.70 5.42
CA ILE A 4 33.00 -8.49 3.99
C ILE A 4 34.35 -9.03 3.56
N LYS A 5 35.39 -8.90 4.40
CA LYS A 5 36.71 -9.44 4.12
C LYS A 5 36.75 -10.97 3.91
N ASP A 6 35.78 -11.68 4.50
CA ASP A 6 35.71 -13.13 4.40
C ASP A 6 34.70 -13.59 3.32
N SER A 7 34.18 -12.65 2.52
CA SER A 7 33.12 -12.88 1.55
C SER A 7 33.65 -12.93 0.11
N LYS A 8 32.99 -13.73 -0.73
CA LYS A 8 33.18 -13.80 -2.17
C LYS A 8 32.12 -12.96 -2.85
N ILE A 9 32.51 -11.89 -3.52
CA ILE A 9 31.60 -10.86 -4.05
C ILE A 9 31.75 -10.73 -5.56
N LEU A 10 30.67 -11.00 -6.29
CA LEU A 10 30.58 -10.81 -7.74
C LEU A 10 29.83 -9.52 -8.06
N ILE A 11 30.45 -8.66 -8.89
CA ILE A 11 29.82 -7.41 -9.35
C ILE A 11 29.75 -7.43 -10.88
N THR A 12 28.55 -7.44 -11.47
CA THR A 12 28.40 -7.39 -12.93
C THR A 12 28.57 -5.97 -13.46
N GLY A 13 29.20 -5.82 -14.64
CA GLY A 13 29.42 -4.53 -15.27
C GLY A 13 30.33 -3.59 -14.48
N SER A 14 31.39 -4.12 -13.88
CA SER A 14 32.24 -3.41 -12.91
C SER A 14 33.54 -2.83 -13.49
N THR A 15 33.65 -2.72 -14.82
CA THR A 15 34.85 -2.11 -15.48
C THR A 15 34.74 -0.60 -15.70
N LYS A 16 33.60 0.02 -15.44
CA LYS A 16 33.36 1.47 -15.55
C LYS A 16 32.18 1.92 -14.69
N GLY A 17 31.99 3.22 -14.60
CA GLY A 17 30.81 3.83 -13.98
C GLY A 17 30.60 3.42 -12.54
N LEU A 18 29.33 3.23 -12.16
CA LEU A 18 28.93 2.87 -10.80
C LEU A 18 29.52 1.54 -10.34
N GLY A 19 29.47 0.51 -11.20
CA GLY A 19 30.02 -0.80 -10.86
C GLY A 19 31.51 -0.77 -10.50
N LEU A 20 32.29 0.07 -11.15
CA LEU A 20 33.71 0.30 -10.79
C LEU A 20 33.84 1.01 -9.44
N GLN A 21 33.00 2.00 -9.15
CA GLN A 21 33.04 2.67 -7.84
C GLN A 21 32.64 1.73 -6.69
N ILE A 22 31.62 0.90 -6.91
CA ILE A 22 31.27 -0.17 -5.95
C ILE A 22 32.45 -1.13 -5.75
N ALA A 23 33.09 -1.57 -6.86
CA ALA A 23 34.24 -2.46 -6.78
C ALA A 23 35.41 -1.83 -6.01
N LYS A 24 35.73 -0.55 -6.24
CA LYS A 24 36.76 0.20 -5.51
C LYS A 24 36.45 0.29 -4.01
N GLU A 25 35.20 0.56 -3.65
CA GLU A 25 34.80 0.70 -2.24
C GLU A 25 34.86 -0.62 -1.50
N VAL A 26 34.28 -1.66 -2.12
CA VAL A 26 34.28 -3.02 -1.56
C VAL A 26 35.71 -3.57 -1.43
N ASN A 27 36.59 -3.26 -2.40
CA ASN A 27 37.98 -3.70 -2.42
C ASN A 27 38.82 -3.21 -1.21
N LYS A 28 38.44 -2.08 -0.60
CA LYS A 28 39.08 -1.57 0.61
C LYS A 28 39.00 -2.53 1.79
N GLN A 29 37.98 -3.40 1.81
CA GLN A 29 37.77 -4.40 2.87
C GLN A 29 38.39 -5.77 2.53
N LYS A 30 39.11 -5.86 1.41
CA LYS A 30 39.88 -7.04 0.94
C LYS A 30 39.07 -8.35 0.90
N PRO A 31 37.88 -8.38 0.26
CA PRO A 31 37.17 -9.64 -0.01
C PRO A 31 37.80 -10.40 -1.17
N ILE A 32 37.35 -11.62 -1.44
CA ILE A 32 37.52 -12.23 -2.76
C ILE A 32 36.59 -11.52 -3.73
N LEU A 33 37.15 -10.60 -4.51
CA LEU A 33 36.37 -9.70 -5.39
C LEU A 33 36.40 -10.20 -6.84
N ILE A 34 35.21 -10.39 -7.42
CA ILE A 34 35.04 -10.81 -8.79
C ILE A 34 34.41 -9.67 -9.59
N ILE A 35 35.12 -9.17 -10.59
CA ILE A 35 34.67 -8.12 -11.50
C ILE A 35 34.38 -8.67 -12.89
N THR A 36 33.43 -8.06 -13.60
CA THR A 36 33.12 -8.45 -14.97
C THR A 36 32.98 -7.27 -15.92
N GLY A 37 33.28 -7.54 -17.18
CA GLY A 37 33.14 -6.59 -18.29
C GLY A 37 33.02 -7.29 -19.62
N ARG A 38 32.81 -6.54 -20.70
CA ARG A 38 32.64 -7.09 -22.04
C ARG A 38 33.95 -7.47 -22.73
N THR A 39 35.03 -6.78 -22.42
CA THR A 39 36.34 -6.94 -23.14
C THR A 39 37.43 -7.33 -22.15
N GLN A 40 38.24 -8.34 -22.53
CA GLN A 40 39.30 -8.86 -21.68
C GLN A 40 40.31 -7.77 -21.32
N LYS A 41 40.77 -6.97 -22.26
CA LYS A 41 41.72 -5.87 -22.05
C LYS A 41 41.26 -4.95 -20.89
N LYS A 42 40.01 -4.53 -20.91
CA LYS A 42 39.48 -3.62 -19.88
C LYS A 42 39.30 -4.30 -18.50
N VAL A 43 38.95 -5.56 -18.50
CA VAL A 43 38.87 -6.36 -17.27
C VAL A 43 40.25 -6.50 -16.64
N ASP A 44 41.28 -6.83 -17.43
CA ASP A 44 42.65 -7.00 -16.95
C ASP A 44 43.23 -5.68 -16.40
N GLU A 45 42.97 -4.58 -17.06
CA GLU A 45 43.37 -3.24 -16.58
C GLU A 45 42.81 -2.95 -15.18
N ILE A 46 41.52 -3.22 -14.96
CA ILE A 46 40.87 -2.97 -13.68
C ILE A 46 41.30 -3.99 -12.61
N VAL A 47 41.47 -5.26 -12.96
CA VAL A 47 42.04 -6.27 -12.05
C VAL A 47 43.42 -5.82 -11.60
N LYS A 48 44.32 -5.44 -12.51
CA LYS A 48 45.67 -4.95 -12.19
C LYS A 48 45.60 -3.72 -11.28
N PHE A 49 44.68 -2.81 -11.49
CA PHE A 49 44.48 -1.65 -10.66
C PHE A 49 44.04 -2.01 -9.23
N LEU A 50 43.03 -2.87 -9.08
CA LEU A 50 42.47 -3.29 -7.79
C LEU A 50 43.45 -4.18 -7.00
N LYS A 51 44.24 -4.97 -7.69
CA LYS A 51 45.27 -5.83 -7.10
C LYS A 51 46.42 -5.07 -6.39
N ARG A 52 46.53 -3.77 -6.59
CA ARG A 52 47.47 -2.93 -5.84
C ARG A 52 47.18 -2.88 -4.33
N THR A 53 45.93 -3.17 -3.95
CA THR A 53 45.47 -3.09 -2.54
C THR A 53 44.84 -4.38 -2.04
N ASN A 54 44.50 -5.32 -2.91
CA ASN A 54 43.89 -6.61 -2.56
C ASN A 54 44.31 -7.67 -3.59
N GLU A 55 45.04 -8.68 -3.22
CA GLU A 55 45.52 -9.72 -4.12
C GLU A 55 44.42 -10.62 -4.64
N ASP A 56 43.31 -10.78 -3.89
CA ASP A 56 42.20 -11.67 -4.18
C ASP A 56 41.17 -11.02 -5.13
N VAL A 57 41.64 -10.47 -6.23
CA VAL A 57 40.78 -9.90 -7.27
C VAL A 57 40.83 -10.76 -8.54
N TYR A 58 39.68 -11.15 -9.03
CA TYR A 58 39.49 -11.96 -10.24
C TYR A 58 38.64 -11.21 -11.27
N GLY A 59 38.93 -11.41 -12.55
CA GLY A 59 38.19 -10.75 -13.62
C GLY A 59 37.74 -11.72 -14.71
N PHE A 60 36.51 -11.55 -15.18
CA PHE A 60 35.95 -12.35 -16.26
C PHE A 60 35.34 -11.47 -17.35
N ALA A 61 35.77 -11.67 -18.59
CA ALA A 61 35.22 -10.97 -19.74
C ALA A 61 34.09 -11.79 -20.39
N VAL A 62 32.87 -11.28 -20.31
CA VAL A 62 31.69 -11.91 -20.91
C VAL A 62 30.73 -10.83 -21.40
N ASP A 63 30.22 -10.99 -22.62
CA ASP A 63 29.14 -10.15 -23.15
C ASP A 63 27.79 -10.74 -22.76
N LEU A 64 27.12 -10.10 -21.81
CA LEU A 64 25.80 -10.50 -21.30
C LEU A 64 24.65 -10.21 -22.29
N SER A 65 24.90 -9.48 -23.37
CA SER A 65 23.89 -9.26 -24.42
C SER A 65 23.69 -10.51 -25.30
N LYS A 66 24.66 -11.41 -25.31
CA LYS A 66 24.63 -12.63 -26.11
C LYS A 66 23.87 -13.74 -25.41
N ASN A 67 23.15 -14.54 -26.19
CA ASN A 67 22.50 -15.76 -25.68
C ASN A 67 23.53 -16.66 -25.00
N GLY A 68 23.19 -17.17 -23.83
CA GLY A 68 24.10 -17.99 -23.01
C GLY A 68 25.21 -17.22 -22.31
N GLY A 69 25.29 -15.87 -22.43
CA GLY A 69 26.29 -15.05 -21.76
C GLY A 69 26.26 -15.19 -20.24
N SER A 70 25.07 -15.24 -19.65
CA SER A 70 24.88 -15.42 -18.22
C SER A 70 25.34 -16.81 -17.74
N ASP A 71 25.05 -17.86 -18.49
CA ASP A 71 25.50 -19.22 -18.22
C ASP A 71 27.02 -19.32 -18.30
N LYS A 72 27.61 -18.73 -19.31
CA LYS A 72 29.07 -18.65 -19.47
C LYS A 72 29.72 -17.95 -18.27
N LEU A 73 29.19 -16.81 -17.86
CA LEU A 73 29.73 -16.08 -16.70
C LEU A 73 29.59 -16.92 -15.41
N PHE A 74 28.41 -17.49 -15.18
CA PHE A 74 28.19 -18.36 -14.00
C PHE A 74 29.21 -19.50 -13.97
N ASN A 75 29.39 -20.23 -15.06
CA ASN A 75 30.31 -21.38 -15.15
C ASN A 75 31.78 -20.93 -14.91
N MET A 76 32.20 -19.82 -15.51
CA MET A 76 33.57 -19.30 -15.30
C MET A 76 33.82 -18.95 -13.83
N VAL A 77 32.87 -18.24 -13.19
CA VAL A 77 32.98 -17.86 -11.78
C VAL A 77 32.90 -19.10 -10.89
N TYR A 78 31.92 -19.97 -11.10
CA TYR A 78 31.73 -21.14 -10.25
C TYR A 78 32.92 -22.11 -10.32
N ASN A 79 33.46 -22.38 -11.49
CA ASN A 79 34.60 -23.28 -11.68
C ASN A 79 35.89 -22.71 -11.05
N LYS A 80 36.09 -21.41 -11.07
CA LYS A 80 37.32 -20.79 -10.52
C LYS A 80 37.23 -20.46 -9.04
N ILE A 81 36.06 -20.00 -8.57
CA ILE A 81 35.87 -19.41 -7.23
C ILE A 81 34.97 -20.29 -6.34
N GLY A 82 34.07 -21.08 -6.95
CA GLY A 82 33.03 -21.81 -6.25
C GLY A 82 31.80 -20.95 -5.94
N VAL A 83 31.12 -21.28 -4.84
CA VAL A 83 29.93 -20.52 -4.41
C VAL A 83 30.33 -19.14 -3.92
N ILE A 84 29.63 -18.12 -4.38
CA ILE A 84 29.80 -16.72 -3.91
C ILE A 84 28.86 -16.43 -2.74
N ASP A 85 29.23 -15.45 -1.93
CA ASP A 85 28.41 -14.98 -0.80
C ASP A 85 27.49 -13.83 -1.23
N ILE A 86 27.94 -12.96 -2.16
CA ILE A 86 27.22 -11.76 -2.58
C ILE A 86 27.28 -11.62 -4.11
N LEU A 87 26.08 -11.42 -4.71
CA LEU A 87 25.93 -11.05 -6.11
C LEU A 87 25.40 -9.61 -6.19
N ILE A 88 26.08 -8.74 -6.95
CA ILE A 88 25.61 -7.39 -7.26
C ILE A 88 25.31 -7.31 -8.77
N ASN A 89 24.06 -7.32 -9.12
CA ASN A 89 23.57 -7.12 -10.49
C ASN A 89 23.54 -5.62 -10.80
N ASN A 90 24.63 -5.14 -11.40
CA ASN A 90 24.80 -3.75 -11.77
C ASN A 90 24.92 -3.54 -13.28
N ALA A 91 25.19 -4.59 -14.07
CA ALA A 91 25.32 -4.47 -15.52
C ALA A 91 24.07 -3.81 -16.13
N PHE A 92 24.29 -2.81 -16.96
CA PHE A 92 23.24 -2.07 -17.65
C PHE A 92 23.66 -1.72 -19.07
N MET A 93 22.71 -1.81 -20.01
CA MET A 93 22.86 -1.43 -21.40
C MET A 93 21.67 -0.58 -21.85
N SER A 94 21.96 0.52 -22.54
CA SER A 94 21.00 1.28 -23.33
C SER A 94 21.53 1.43 -24.75
N LYS A 95 20.71 1.19 -25.74
CA LYS A 95 21.01 1.35 -27.17
C LYS A 95 20.57 2.71 -27.70
N GLY A 96 20.55 3.70 -26.85
CA GLY A 96 20.11 5.07 -27.14
C GLY A 96 18.63 5.30 -26.78
N SER A 97 18.29 6.58 -26.65
CA SER A 97 16.94 7.01 -26.40
C SER A 97 16.11 6.94 -27.67
N ARG A 98 15.25 5.93 -27.78
CA ARG A 98 14.29 5.78 -28.88
C ARG A 98 12.91 5.59 -28.32
N PHE A 99 11.91 6.17 -28.97
CA PHE A 99 10.52 5.80 -28.71
C PHE A 99 10.37 4.28 -28.86
N LEU A 100 9.56 3.66 -28.02
CA LEU A 100 9.34 2.20 -28.07
C LEU A 100 8.93 1.73 -29.46
N ILE A 101 8.14 2.55 -30.19
CA ILE A 101 7.70 2.26 -31.55
C ILE A 101 8.84 2.15 -32.57
N ASN A 102 9.97 2.81 -32.30
CA ASN A 102 11.13 2.85 -33.22
C ASN A 102 12.24 1.87 -32.84
N LYS A 103 12.02 1.06 -31.80
CA LYS A 103 13.03 0.13 -31.30
C LYS A 103 12.96 -1.19 -32.07
N ASN A 104 14.07 -1.57 -32.71
CA ASN A 104 14.13 -2.83 -33.41
C ASN A 104 14.30 -4.03 -32.44
N GLU A 105 13.96 -5.21 -32.91
CA GLU A 105 14.00 -6.45 -32.12
C GLU A 105 15.39 -6.77 -31.56
N LYS A 106 16.45 -6.55 -32.33
CA LYS A 106 17.82 -6.80 -31.89
C LYS A 106 18.22 -5.91 -30.73
N ASP A 107 17.91 -4.61 -30.78
CA ASP A 107 18.22 -3.67 -29.70
C ASP A 107 17.39 -3.99 -28.46
N TRP A 108 16.13 -4.39 -28.65
CA TRP A 108 15.27 -4.86 -27.57
C TRP A 108 15.85 -6.11 -26.88
N ASN A 109 16.22 -7.11 -27.64
CA ASN A 109 16.76 -8.37 -27.11
C ASN A 109 18.13 -8.15 -26.44
N ASP A 110 19.02 -7.35 -27.00
CA ASP A 110 20.31 -7.03 -26.40
C ASP A 110 20.14 -6.31 -25.04
N GLU A 111 19.24 -5.33 -24.96
CA GLU A 111 18.94 -4.63 -23.70
C GLU A 111 18.25 -5.55 -22.69
N PHE A 112 17.26 -6.33 -23.11
CA PHE A 112 16.59 -7.27 -22.24
C PHE A 112 17.57 -8.30 -21.66
N ASN A 113 18.46 -8.84 -22.49
CA ASN A 113 19.45 -9.80 -22.04
C ASN A 113 20.38 -9.23 -20.98
N VAL A 114 20.84 -7.98 -21.13
CA VAL A 114 21.76 -7.36 -20.16
C VAL A 114 21.02 -6.89 -18.91
N ASN A 115 19.86 -6.21 -19.07
CA ASN A 115 19.22 -5.48 -17.98
C ASN A 115 18.33 -6.37 -17.08
N ILE A 116 17.78 -7.44 -17.65
CA ILE A 116 16.83 -8.32 -16.97
C ILE A 116 17.29 -9.77 -16.96
N ASN A 117 17.44 -10.39 -18.14
CA ASN A 117 17.71 -11.81 -18.22
C ASN A 117 18.99 -12.20 -17.50
N SER A 118 20.07 -11.42 -17.62
CA SER A 118 21.32 -11.69 -16.91
C SER A 118 21.15 -11.62 -15.37
N SER A 119 20.41 -10.64 -14.88
CA SER A 119 20.14 -10.48 -13.45
C SER A 119 19.32 -11.65 -12.91
N ILE A 120 18.30 -12.10 -13.64
CA ILE A 120 17.46 -13.24 -13.25
C ILE A 120 18.28 -14.54 -13.28
N VAL A 121 18.92 -14.86 -14.39
CA VAL A 121 19.64 -16.14 -14.57
C VAL A 121 20.80 -16.27 -13.57
N LEU A 122 21.60 -15.22 -13.39
CA LEU A 122 22.69 -15.25 -12.42
C LEU A 122 22.15 -15.38 -10.99
N SER A 123 21.08 -14.65 -10.66
CA SER A 123 20.44 -14.77 -9.34
C SER A 123 19.94 -16.18 -9.07
N GLN A 124 19.22 -16.80 -10.01
CA GLN A 124 18.73 -18.17 -9.88
C GLN A 124 19.87 -19.18 -9.68
N LYS A 125 20.90 -19.12 -10.54
CA LYS A 125 22.00 -20.08 -10.49
C LYS A 125 22.84 -19.96 -9.21
N PHE A 126 23.18 -18.74 -8.80
CA PHE A 126 23.94 -18.53 -7.57
C PHE A 126 23.10 -18.78 -6.33
N ALA A 127 21.81 -18.40 -6.30
CA ALA A 127 20.91 -18.73 -5.21
C ALA A 127 20.75 -20.24 -5.03
N TYR A 128 20.61 -21.00 -6.14
CA TYR A 128 20.57 -22.46 -6.07
C TYR A 128 21.84 -23.03 -5.42
N LYS A 129 23.02 -22.55 -5.81
CA LYS A 129 24.29 -22.97 -5.18
C LYS A 129 24.39 -22.53 -3.73
N MET A 130 24.00 -21.29 -3.40
CA MET A 130 23.91 -20.80 -2.02
C MET A 130 23.04 -21.70 -1.16
N LYS A 131 21.86 -22.10 -1.68
CA LYS A 131 20.95 -23.02 -1.00
C LYS A 131 21.57 -24.41 -0.77
N VAL A 132 22.14 -25.03 -1.81
CA VAL A 132 22.77 -26.35 -1.73
C VAL A 132 23.91 -26.36 -0.70
N TYR A 133 24.73 -25.32 -0.68
CA TYR A 133 25.89 -25.20 0.23
C TYR A 133 25.57 -24.48 1.54
N LYS A 134 24.29 -24.20 1.82
CA LYS A 134 23.79 -23.53 3.03
C LYS A 134 24.47 -22.18 3.31
N VAL A 135 24.82 -21.46 2.24
CA VAL A 135 25.38 -20.11 2.32
C VAL A 135 24.22 -19.11 2.49
N LYS A 136 24.23 -18.34 3.59
CA LYS A 136 23.30 -17.22 3.84
C LYS A 136 23.72 -16.02 3.01
N GLY A 137 23.49 -16.10 1.70
CA GLY A 137 23.98 -15.14 0.72
C GLY A 137 23.15 -13.90 0.56
N ARG A 138 23.60 -13.02 -0.36
CA ARG A 138 22.92 -11.77 -0.72
C ARG A 138 22.92 -11.58 -2.22
N ILE A 139 21.79 -11.11 -2.74
CA ILE A 139 21.62 -10.69 -4.14
C ILE A 139 21.15 -9.24 -4.11
N ILE A 140 21.91 -8.35 -4.73
CA ILE A 140 21.65 -6.92 -4.74
C ILE A 140 21.46 -6.48 -6.19
N ASN A 141 20.28 -5.96 -6.51
CA ASN A 141 19.92 -5.46 -7.82
C ASN A 141 20.00 -3.92 -7.83
N ILE A 142 20.63 -3.34 -8.86
CA ILE A 142 20.72 -1.88 -9.00
C ILE A 142 19.60 -1.39 -9.91
N SER A 143 18.71 -0.55 -9.35
CA SER A 143 17.61 0.11 -10.05
C SER A 143 17.81 1.64 -10.10
N SER A 144 16.87 2.35 -10.71
CA SER A 144 16.90 3.81 -10.87
C SER A 144 15.53 4.39 -10.49
N TYR A 145 15.49 5.68 -10.10
CA TYR A 145 14.26 6.42 -9.81
C TYR A 145 13.25 6.38 -10.97
N ILE A 146 13.75 6.17 -12.18
CA ILE A 146 12.93 6.08 -13.38
C ILE A 146 11.87 4.97 -13.29
N SER A 147 12.09 3.96 -12.44
CA SER A 147 11.09 2.92 -12.17
C SER A 147 9.80 3.46 -11.52
N LYS A 148 9.85 4.63 -10.87
CA LYS A 148 8.67 5.29 -10.26
C LYS A 148 8.03 6.35 -11.16
N SER A 149 8.64 6.68 -12.29
CA SER A 149 8.12 7.73 -13.15
C SER A 149 6.84 7.27 -13.85
N SER A 150 5.73 7.89 -13.50
CA SER A 150 4.46 7.77 -14.25
C SER A 150 4.47 8.65 -15.51
N ASN A 151 5.31 9.69 -15.54
CA ASN A 151 5.52 10.52 -16.72
C ASN A 151 6.59 9.87 -17.57
N THR A 152 6.20 9.41 -18.74
CA THR A 152 7.13 8.94 -19.78
C THR A 152 8.11 10.07 -20.09
N LEU A 153 9.30 10.02 -19.47
CA LEU A 153 10.43 10.72 -20.02
C LEU A 153 10.55 10.23 -21.46
N GLN A 154 10.30 11.13 -22.41
CA GLN A 154 10.41 10.81 -23.83
C GLN A 154 11.74 10.08 -24.02
N ASN A 155 11.68 8.91 -24.66
CA ASN A 155 12.84 8.10 -25.01
C ASN A 155 13.43 7.14 -23.94
N SER A 156 12.82 6.94 -22.77
CA SER A 156 13.33 6.01 -21.73
C SER A 156 12.42 4.81 -21.45
N GLY A 157 11.47 4.53 -22.33
CA GLY A 157 10.41 3.53 -22.09
C GLY A 157 10.91 2.11 -21.78
N SER A 158 11.94 1.61 -22.47
CA SER A 158 12.50 0.28 -22.20
C SER A 158 13.23 0.23 -20.85
N GLU A 159 13.94 1.29 -20.46
CA GLU A 159 14.61 1.37 -19.17
C GLU A 159 13.60 1.35 -18.03
N ILE A 160 12.50 2.12 -18.14
CA ILE A 160 11.41 2.12 -17.17
C ILE A 160 10.85 0.71 -16.99
N LEU A 161 10.52 0.03 -18.09
CA LEU A 161 10.01 -1.33 -18.06
C LEU A 161 10.97 -2.30 -17.37
N PHE A 162 12.25 -2.28 -17.77
CA PHE A 162 13.25 -3.19 -17.22
C PHE A 162 13.52 -2.93 -15.73
N LYS A 163 13.61 -1.67 -15.30
CA LYS A 163 13.82 -1.35 -13.89
C LYS A 163 12.62 -1.75 -13.01
N ASN A 164 11.38 -1.58 -13.52
CA ASN A 164 10.18 -2.08 -12.84
C ASN A 164 10.16 -3.61 -12.75
N MET A 165 10.50 -4.31 -13.84
CA MET A 165 10.60 -5.78 -13.83
C MET A 165 11.63 -6.27 -12.80
N LEU A 166 12.80 -5.62 -12.72
CA LEU A 166 13.86 -5.99 -11.80
C LEU A 166 13.44 -5.80 -10.33
N GLU A 167 12.73 -4.71 -10.01
CA GLU A 167 12.18 -4.48 -8.67
C GLU A 167 11.10 -5.51 -8.32
N LYS A 168 10.23 -5.84 -9.26
CA LYS A 168 9.21 -6.87 -9.06
C LYS A 168 9.82 -8.25 -8.88
N PHE A 169 10.81 -8.62 -9.71
CA PHE A 169 11.58 -9.84 -9.56
C PHE A 169 12.23 -9.95 -8.17
N THR A 170 12.83 -8.86 -7.69
CA THR A 170 13.44 -8.82 -6.35
C THR A 170 12.45 -9.21 -5.27
N ASN A 171 11.25 -8.66 -5.30
CA ASN A 171 10.22 -8.94 -4.29
C ASN A 171 9.82 -10.42 -4.31
N MET A 172 9.51 -10.95 -5.50
CA MET A 172 9.07 -12.34 -5.67
C MET A 172 10.17 -13.33 -5.29
N PHE A 173 11.39 -13.09 -5.79
CA PHE A 173 12.51 -14.02 -5.56
C PHE A 173 13.01 -14.03 -4.13
N ALA A 174 12.87 -12.91 -3.43
CA ALA A 174 13.19 -12.85 -2.01
C ALA A 174 12.18 -13.65 -1.15
N GLU A 175 10.91 -13.76 -1.56
CA GLU A 175 9.91 -14.63 -0.92
C GLU A 175 10.29 -16.10 -1.05
N GLU A 176 10.65 -16.51 -2.25
CA GLU A 176 11.08 -17.88 -2.51
C GLU A 176 12.30 -18.29 -1.68
N LEU A 177 13.22 -17.37 -1.44
CA LEU A 177 14.49 -17.61 -0.75
C LEU A 177 14.47 -17.30 0.76
N TYR A 178 13.31 -16.90 1.28
CA TYR A 178 13.20 -16.45 2.68
C TYR A 178 13.59 -17.55 3.69
N SER A 179 13.14 -18.77 3.48
CA SER A 179 13.47 -19.92 4.35
C SER A 179 14.95 -20.25 4.36
N ASP A 180 15.63 -20.05 3.23
CA ASP A 180 17.06 -20.32 3.06
C ASP A 180 17.93 -19.18 3.61
N LYS A 181 17.34 -18.09 4.08
CA LYS A 181 18.03 -16.87 4.58
C LYS A 181 18.97 -16.24 3.55
N ILE A 182 18.64 -16.34 2.27
CA ILE A 182 19.32 -15.65 1.18
C ILE A 182 18.57 -14.33 0.93
N ALA A 183 19.23 -13.21 1.17
CA ALA A 183 18.61 -11.89 1.01
C ALA A 183 18.63 -11.45 -0.45
N VAL A 184 17.49 -11.01 -0.97
CA VAL A 184 17.38 -10.37 -2.29
C VAL A 184 16.87 -8.95 -2.08
N THR A 185 17.61 -7.93 -2.53
CA THR A 185 17.26 -6.52 -2.35
C THR A 185 17.53 -5.71 -3.60
N THR A 186 16.79 -4.63 -3.79
CA THR A 186 17.09 -3.63 -4.81
C THR A 186 17.57 -2.34 -4.18
N ILE A 187 18.61 -1.74 -4.74
CA ILE A 187 19.00 -0.36 -4.44
C ILE A 187 18.49 0.51 -5.60
N ARG A 188 17.54 1.39 -5.29
CA ARG A 188 17.04 2.40 -6.23
C ARG A 188 17.83 3.67 -6.05
N ILE A 189 18.46 4.10 -7.12
CA ILE A 189 19.21 5.34 -7.15
C ILE A 189 18.25 6.44 -7.60
N ASP A 190 17.92 7.35 -6.68
CA ASP A 190 16.92 8.39 -6.92
C ASP A 190 17.47 9.64 -7.60
N ASP A 191 18.80 9.72 -7.76
CA ASP A 191 19.48 10.84 -8.40
C ASP A 191 20.29 10.40 -9.62
N PHE A 192 20.51 11.33 -10.54
CA PHE A 192 21.41 11.07 -11.66
C PHE A 192 22.87 11.01 -11.19
N LEU A 193 23.57 9.92 -11.54
CA LEU A 193 24.97 9.77 -11.23
C LEU A 193 25.83 10.39 -12.31
N ASN A 194 26.86 11.14 -11.92
CA ASN A 194 27.86 11.70 -12.83
C ASN A 194 28.84 10.60 -13.30
N THR A 195 28.36 9.61 -14.07
CA THR A 195 29.15 8.44 -14.52
C THR A 195 29.04 8.20 -16.02
N GLY A 196 29.31 9.20 -16.84
CA GLY A 196 29.22 9.06 -18.31
C GLY A 196 27.82 9.34 -18.89
N PHE A 197 26.84 9.65 -18.06
CA PHE A 197 25.53 10.15 -18.48
C PHE A 197 25.65 11.51 -19.18
N LYS A 198 26.71 12.29 -18.88
CA LYS A 198 27.03 13.55 -19.53
C LYS A 198 27.29 13.37 -21.04
N ASN A 199 27.95 12.29 -21.44
CA ASN A 199 28.19 11.99 -22.86
C ASN A 199 26.91 11.54 -23.57
N PHE A 200 26.04 10.79 -22.86
CA PHE A 200 24.73 10.38 -23.36
C PHE A 200 23.78 11.58 -23.55
N LEU A 201 23.77 12.52 -22.60
CA LEU A 201 22.99 13.76 -22.73
C LEU A 201 23.48 14.63 -23.85
N THR A 202 24.80 14.74 -24.07
CA THR A 202 25.37 15.57 -25.17
C THR A 202 25.00 15.02 -26.55
N GLU A 203 25.03 13.70 -26.72
CA GLU A 203 24.61 13.06 -27.98
C GLU A 203 23.08 13.14 -28.22
N SER A 204 22.27 13.23 -27.14
CA SER A 204 20.82 13.36 -27.22
C SER A 204 20.32 14.81 -27.26
N LEU A 205 21.09 15.76 -26.74
CA LEU A 205 20.75 17.19 -26.66
C LEU A 205 20.87 17.93 -28.01
N GLU A 206 21.59 17.39 -28.98
CA GLU A 206 21.61 17.94 -30.33
C GLU A 206 20.25 17.81 -31.03
N GLN A 207 19.29 17.05 -30.46
CA GLN A 207 17.99 16.77 -31.08
C GLN A 207 16.75 17.42 -30.42
N SER A 208 16.82 18.04 -29.23
CA SER A 208 15.70 18.84 -28.72
C SER A 208 16.07 19.90 -27.67
N LYS A 209 15.78 21.16 -27.96
CA LYS A 209 15.96 22.33 -27.05
C LYS A 209 15.13 22.23 -25.75
N SER A 210 13.96 21.56 -25.75
CA SER A 210 13.07 21.44 -24.57
C SER A 210 13.63 20.55 -23.46
N PHE A 211 14.51 19.62 -23.79
CA PHE A 211 15.16 18.72 -22.85
C PHE A 211 16.26 19.43 -22.03
N SER A 212 16.95 20.39 -22.66
CA SER A 212 18.03 21.15 -22.03
C SER A 212 17.55 22.07 -20.89
N ASP A 213 16.36 22.65 -21.01
CA ASP A 213 15.82 23.58 -20.03
C ASP A 213 15.31 22.90 -18.77
N THR A 214 14.83 21.66 -18.89
CA THR A 214 14.34 20.87 -17.74
C THR A 214 15.48 20.17 -17.00
N PHE A 215 16.50 19.70 -17.69
CA PHE A 215 17.58 18.89 -17.11
C PHE A 215 18.92 19.61 -16.93
N GLY A 216 19.13 20.77 -17.53
CA GLY A 216 20.36 21.56 -17.39
C GLY A 216 20.65 22.07 -15.97
N LYS A 217 19.67 22.00 -15.07
CA LYS A 217 19.81 22.32 -13.63
C LYS A 217 20.23 21.13 -12.76
N TYR A 218 20.17 19.90 -13.25
CA TYR A 218 20.52 18.69 -12.48
C TYR A 218 21.98 18.31 -12.76
N MET A 219 22.92 18.83 -11.98
CA MET A 219 24.27 18.27 -11.90
C MET A 219 24.18 16.90 -11.22
N GLY A 220 24.55 15.82 -11.92
CA GLY A 220 24.55 14.46 -11.36
C GLY A 220 25.39 14.37 -10.08
N ILE A 221 24.92 13.57 -9.12
CA ILE A 221 25.65 13.37 -7.84
C ILE A 221 26.89 12.51 -8.02
N ASP A 222 27.90 12.75 -7.17
CA ASP A 222 29.08 11.90 -7.09
C ASP A 222 28.65 10.48 -6.65
N PRO A 223 29.01 9.43 -7.41
CA PRO A 223 28.74 8.03 -7.02
C PRO A 223 29.21 7.65 -5.61
N LYS A 224 30.17 8.38 -5.03
CA LYS A 224 30.59 8.15 -3.64
C LYS A 224 29.48 8.40 -2.63
N LYS A 225 28.54 9.29 -2.92
CA LYS A 225 27.41 9.59 -2.02
C LYS A 225 26.48 8.39 -1.82
N ILE A 226 26.43 7.44 -2.75
CA ILE A 226 25.60 6.24 -2.61
C ILE A 226 26.34 5.05 -1.93
N MET A 227 27.63 5.18 -1.64
CA MET A 227 28.38 4.08 -1.00
C MET A 227 27.85 3.70 0.38
N PRO A 228 27.35 4.63 1.22
CA PRO A 228 26.74 4.24 2.50
C PRO A 228 25.58 3.24 2.36
N ILE A 229 24.66 3.40 1.40
CA ILE A 229 23.55 2.46 1.18
C ILE A 229 24.04 1.14 0.59
N ILE A 230 25.07 1.16 -0.26
CA ILE A 230 25.74 -0.05 -0.75
C ILE A 230 26.33 -0.83 0.43
N ASN A 231 27.15 -0.18 1.27
CA ASN A 231 27.77 -0.82 2.44
C ASN A 231 26.72 -1.37 3.41
N TYR A 232 25.63 -0.63 3.63
CA TYR A 232 24.52 -1.11 4.42
C TYR A 232 23.89 -2.38 3.82
N SER A 233 23.61 -2.41 2.52
CA SER A 233 23.01 -3.59 1.87
C SER A 233 23.90 -4.83 1.93
N LEU A 234 25.24 -4.63 2.03
CA LEU A 234 26.22 -5.70 2.18
C LEU A 234 26.27 -6.29 3.60
N THR A 235 25.94 -5.50 4.63
CA THR A 235 26.21 -5.85 6.04
C THR A 235 24.97 -5.92 6.92
N ALA A 236 23.90 -5.28 6.58
CA ALA A 236 22.67 -5.20 7.38
C ALA A 236 22.08 -6.59 7.67
N PRO A 237 21.31 -6.74 8.77
CA PRO A 237 20.58 -7.97 9.05
C PRO A 237 19.67 -8.40 7.90
N PHE A 238 19.49 -9.71 7.70
CA PHE A 238 18.67 -10.28 6.63
C PHE A 238 17.28 -9.63 6.55
N HIS A 239 16.58 -9.53 7.68
CA HIS A 239 15.21 -9.00 7.77
C HIS A 239 15.11 -7.50 7.49
N GLU A 240 16.23 -6.78 7.49
CA GLU A 240 16.25 -5.35 7.21
C GLU A 240 16.36 -5.03 5.72
N ILE A 241 16.82 -5.98 4.90
CA ILE A 241 17.09 -5.74 3.47
C ILE A 241 16.36 -6.67 2.52
N SER A 242 16.05 -7.92 2.91
CA SER A 242 15.47 -8.90 2.00
C SER A 242 14.07 -8.48 1.53
N GLY A 243 13.86 -8.49 0.23
CA GLY A 243 12.64 -8.08 -0.47
C GLY A 243 12.38 -6.58 -0.48
N LYS A 244 13.36 -5.75 -0.12
CA LYS A 244 13.18 -4.30 -0.11
C LYS A 244 13.76 -3.63 -1.33
N VAL A 245 13.12 -2.52 -1.69
CA VAL A 245 13.69 -1.50 -2.56
C VAL A 245 14.22 -0.38 -1.66
N LEU A 246 15.53 -0.32 -1.50
CA LEU A 246 16.23 0.70 -0.72
C LEU A 246 16.45 1.93 -1.60
N SER A 247 15.84 3.06 -1.28
CA SER A 247 15.96 4.33 -2.00
C SER A 247 17.13 5.14 -1.46
N THR A 248 17.97 5.69 -2.34
CA THR A 248 19.09 6.55 -1.91
C THR A 248 18.60 7.81 -1.22
N LYS A 249 17.55 8.45 -1.72
CA LYS A 249 16.94 9.63 -1.13
C LYS A 249 16.40 9.35 0.27
N ALA A 250 15.61 8.29 0.41
CA ALA A 250 15.06 7.90 1.70
C ALA A 250 16.14 7.46 2.71
N PHE A 251 17.29 6.96 2.23
CA PHE A 251 18.43 6.62 3.06
C PHE A 251 19.14 7.84 3.62
N ASP A 252 19.30 8.89 2.81
CA ASP A 252 19.93 10.14 3.22
C ASP A 252 19.04 10.96 4.16
N GLU A 253 17.72 11.00 3.91
CA GLU A 253 16.73 11.71 4.73
C GLU A 253 16.53 11.03 6.09
N ASN A 254 16.59 9.70 6.14
CA ASN A 254 16.42 8.92 7.35
C ASN A 254 17.73 8.23 7.76
N LYS A 255 18.66 8.93 8.37
CA LYS A 255 19.91 8.36 8.94
C LYS A 255 19.71 7.12 9.86
N LYS A 256 18.46 6.64 10.02
CA LYS A 256 18.07 5.43 10.75
C LYS A 256 17.22 4.52 9.85
N LEU A 257 17.87 3.65 9.09
CA LEU A 257 17.24 2.59 8.29
C LEU A 257 16.40 1.58 9.10
N SER A 258 16.49 1.59 10.42
CA SER A 258 15.61 0.80 11.30
C SER A 258 14.11 1.10 11.11
N LYS A 259 13.77 2.19 10.39
CA LYS A 259 12.39 2.54 10.01
C LYS A 259 12.00 2.12 8.59
N ILE A 260 12.91 1.64 7.76
CA ILE A 260 12.57 1.06 6.45
C ILE A 260 12.10 -0.38 6.69
N VAL A 261 10.81 -0.53 6.58
CA VAL A 261 10.09 -1.76 6.88
C VAL A 261 10.35 -2.83 5.83
N PRO A 262 10.70 -4.09 6.19
CA PRO A 262 10.80 -5.19 5.26
C PRO A 262 9.47 -5.47 4.56
N SER A 263 9.49 -5.54 3.22
CA SER A 263 8.36 -6.04 2.44
C SER A 263 8.15 -7.56 2.59
N HIS A 264 8.96 -8.22 3.41
CA HIS A 264 9.10 -9.68 3.45
C HIS A 264 8.91 -10.36 4.76
N ASN A 265 8.33 -9.77 5.66
CA ASN A 265 7.57 -10.67 6.52
C ASN A 265 6.27 -10.89 5.74
N LEU A 266 5.71 -12.06 5.81
CA LEU A 266 4.27 -12.25 5.78
C LEU A 266 3.52 -11.26 6.72
N LYS A 267 4.25 -10.39 7.35
CA LYS A 267 3.91 -9.09 7.82
C LYS A 267 3.80 -8.24 6.58
N LEU A 268 2.67 -8.44 5.87
CA LEU A 268 1.97 -7.54 4.99
C LEU A 268 2.62 -6.17 4.92
N ASN A 269 2.74 -5.66 3.71
CA ASN A 269 3.12 -4.29 3.48
C ASN A 269 2.73 -3.47 4.71
N LYS A 270 3.71 -3.16 5.60
CA LYS A 270 3.41 -2.51 6.89
C LYS A 270 2.72 -1.17 6.68
N ASP A 271 2.77 -0.60 5.46
CA ASP A 271 2.03 0.61 5.15
C ASP A 271 0.55 0.30 4.91
N LEU A 272 0.23 -0.84 4.30
CA LEU A 272 -1.14 -1.37 4.27
C LEU A 272 -1.62 -1.76 5.68
N TYR A 273 -0.76 -2.42 6.46
CA TYR A 273 -1.03 -2.78 7.85
C TYR A 273 -1.07 -1.56 8.76
N LYS A 274 -0.23 -0.55 8.54
CA LYS A 274 -0.30 0.71 9.27
C LYS A 274 -1.63 1.41 9.01
N GLN A 275 -2.12 1.44 7.79
CA GLN A 275 -3.42 2.04 7.48
C GLN A 275 -4.58 1.28 8.14
N VAL A 276 -4.50 -0.04 8.20
CA VAL A 276 -5.51 -0.90 8.86
C VAL A 276 -5.35 -0.94 10.37
N ILE A 277 -4.12 -0.93 10.91
CA ILE A 277 -3.83 -0.98 12.35
C ILE A 277 -3.83 0.42 12.99
N TYR A 278 -3.65 1.51 12.23
CA TYR A 278 -3.62 2.86 12.79
C TYR A 278 -4.91 3.27 13.50
N THR A 279 -6.01 2.59 13.24
CA THR A 279 -7.21 2.74 14.06
C THR A 279 -7.10 2.10 15.45
N LYS A 280 -6.15 1.16 15.65
CA LYS A 280 -6.03 0.40 16.92
C LYS A 280 -4.85 0.81 17.83
N THR A 281 -3.81 1.46 17.29
CA THR A 281 -2.60 1.81 18.07
C THR A 281 -2.34 3.30 18.17
N ILE A 282 -3.38 4.09 18.35
CA ILE A 282 -3.22 5.45 18.82
C ILE A 282 -2.69 5.36 20.25
N LYS A 283 -1.39 5.57 20.45
CA LYS A 283 -0.86 5.86 21.77
C LYS A 283 -1.47 7.20 22.22
N ARG A 284 -2.63 7.15 22.88
CA ARG A 284 -3.36 8.30 23.43
C ARG A 284 -2.64 8.94 24.63
N ASN A 285 -1.33 8.88 24.74
CA ASN A 285 -0.59 9.18 25.97
C ASN A 285 0.35 10.38 25.90
N GLU A 286 0.22 11.26 24.92
CA GLU A 286 0.86 12.56 25.04
C GLU A 286 -0.17 13.54 25.60
N LYS A 287 0.01 13.95 26.89
CA LYS A 287 -0.84 14.95 27.55
C LYS A 287 -0.95 16.20 26.67
N GLY A 288 -2.17 16.58 26.32
CA GLY A 288 -2.47 17.82 25.58
C GLY A 288 -2.62 17.68 24.07
N LYS A 289 -2.38 16.50 23.46
CA LYS A 289 -2.59 16.31 22.03
C LYS A 289 -4.00 15.77 21.71
N VAL A 290 -4.61 16.28 20.65
CA VAL A 290 -5.89 15.83 20.10
C VAL A 290 -5.64 15.03 18.83
N TYR A 291 -6.09 13.78 18.82
CA TYR A 291 -5.96 12.88 17.65
C TYR A 291 -7.26 12.88 16.86
N LEU A 292 -7.21 13.32 15.61
CA LEU A 292 -8.37 13.33 14.73
C LEU A 292 -8.38 12.07 13.85
N VAL A 293 -9.44 11.33 14.03
CA VAL A 293 -9.72 10.07 13.31
C VAL A 293 -11.14 10.10 12.74
N LYS A 294 -11.47 9.20 11.83
CA LYS A 294 -12.81 9.00 11.29
C LYS A 294 -13.77 8.38 12.33
N GLN A 295 -13.74 8.86 13.57
CA GLN A 295 -14.61 8.44 14.67
C GLN A 295 -15.39 9.62 15.22
N ASN A 296 -16.44 9.33 15.98
CA ASN A 296 -17.22 10.39 16.64
C ASN A 296 -16.34 11.22 17.59
N PRO A 297 -16.25 12.54 17.41
CA PRO A 297 -15.40 13.40 18.25
C PRO A 297 -16.02 13.74 19.61
N TYR A 298 -17.27 13.38 19.86
CA TYR A 298 -17.98 13.67 21.10
C TYR A 298 -17.87 12.56 22.13
N LYS A 299 -18.03 12.91 23.40
CA LYS A 299 -18.00 11.94 24.51
C LYS A 299 -19.16 10.95 24.44
N ASN A 300 -19.00 9.82 25.11
CA ASN A 300 -20.04 8.83 25.27
C ASN A 300 -21.25 9.41 26.06
N SER A 301 -22.44 8.82 25.88
CA SER A 301 -23.60 9.22 26.65
C SER A 301 -23.37 8.98 28.16
N PRO A 302 -24.02 9.79 29.03
CA PRO A 302 -23.96 9.56 30.48
C PRO A 302 -24.41 8.15 30.89
N ARG A 303 -25.39 7.58 30.20
CA ARG A 303 -25.90 6.21 30.42
C ARG A 303 -24.83 5.15 30.14
N VAL A 304 -24.13 5.29 29.01
CA VAL A 304 -23.03 4.40 28.60
C VAL A 304 -21.86 4.53 29.57
N THR A 305 -21.46 5.76 29.89
CA THR A 305 -20.36 6.03 30.84
C THR A 305 -20.64 5.43 32.22
N LYS A 306 -21.88 5.56 32.71
CA LYS A 306 -22.31 4.95 34.00
C LYS A 306 -22.21 3.42 33.95
N TYR A 307 -22.69 2.80 32.88
CA TYR A 307 -22.59 1.34 32.69
C TYR A 307 -21.15 0.86 32.66
N MET A 308 -20.30 1.46 31.86
CA MET A 308 -18.88 1.11 31.77
C MET A 308 -18.14 1.27 33.10
N ASN A 309 -18.48 2.29 33.90
CA ASN A 309 -17.89 2.49 35.22
C ASN A 309 -18.40 1.50 36.26
N SER A 310 -19.67 1.08 36.19
CA SER A 310 -20.25 0.09 37.12
C SER A 310 -19.75 -1.35 36.83
N SER A 311 -19.36 -1.62 35.59
CA SER A 311 -18.86 -2.92 35.14
C SER A 311 -17.36 -3.17 35.44
N LYS A 312 -16.71 -2.28 36.19
CA LYS A 312 -15.29 -2.43 36.62
C LYS A 312 -15.05 -3.51 37.67
N LYS A 313 -16.10 -4.19 38.18
CA LYS A 313 -15.92 -5.39 39.02
C LYS A 313 -15.39 -6.53 38.15
N PRO A 314 -14.39 -7.30 38.62
CA PRO A 314 -13.90 -8.43 37.85
C PRO A 314 -15.09 -9.35 37.52
N PHE A 315 -15.18 -9.72 36.25
CA PHE A 315 -16.20 -10.65 35.77
C PHE A 315 -15.95 -12.03 36.38
N ASN A 316 -16.60 -12.31 37.48
CA ASN A 316 -16.52 -13.64 38.14
C ASN A 316 -17.27 -14.74 37.36
N ASN A 317 -18.10 -14.36 36.38
CA ASN A 317 -18.78 -15.30 35.49
C ASN A 317 -18.79 -14.71 34.07
N ILE A 318 -17.87 -15.15 33.22
CA ILE A 318 -17.95 -14.97 31.77
C ILE A 318 -19.03 -15.95 31.31
N ASN A 319 -20.28 -15.51 31.31
CA ASN A 319 -21.35 -16.25 30.66
C ASN A 319 -21.11 -16.14 29.15
N VAL A 320 -20.59 -17.21 28.57
CA VAL A 320 -20.56 -17.38 27.12
C VAL A 320 -22.00 -17.44 26.65
N ILE A 321 -22.47 -16.42 25.95
CA ILE A 321 -23.81 -16.46 25.36
C ILE A 321 -23.77 -17.54 24.27
N SER A 322 -24.73 -18.45 24.32
CA SER A 322 -25.02 -19.31 23.18
C SER A 322 -25.34 -18.42 21.98
N LYS A 323 -24.86 -18.78 20.79
CA LYS A 323 -25.17 -18.05 19.54
C LYS A 323 -26.69 -17.96 19.26
N TYR A 324 -27.50 -18.68 19.99
CA TYR A 324 -28.97 -18.71 19.90
C TYR A 324 -29.65 -17.81 20.94
N ASP A 325 -28.93 -17.23 21.89
CA ASP A 325 -29.48 -16.41 22.98
C ASP A 325 -29.21 -14.92 22.79
N VAL A 326 -28.81 -14.48 21.57
CA VAL A 326 -28.57 -13.09 21.24
C VAL A 326 -29.92 -12.37 21.13
N ILE A 327 -30.06 -11.24 21.82
CA ILE A 327 -31.28 -10.40 21.78
C ILE A 327 -31.11 -9.23 20.83
N LEU A 328 -29.85 -8.83 20.56
CA LEU A 328 -29.52 -7.64 19.78
C LEU A 328 -30.03 -7.72 18.34
N ASP A 329 -30.02 -8.90 17.71
CA ASP A 329 -30.56 -9.14 16.38
C ASP A 329 -32.05 -8.77 16.28
N ASN A 330 -32.85 -9.21 17.27
CA ASN A 330 -34.26 -8.88 17.35
C ASN A 330 -34.51 -7.37 17.51
N VAL A 331 -33.68 -6.68 18.29
CA VAL A 331 -33.79 -5.23 18.49
C VAL A 331 -33.41 -4.48 17.22
N ILE A 332 -32.35 -4.89 16.54
CA ILE A 332 -31.95 -4.31 15.25
C ILE A 332 -33.02 -4.57 14.21
N ALA A 333 -33.43 -5.83 14.06
CA ALA A 333 -34.41 -6.27 13.06
C ALA A 333 -35.73 -5.51 13.17
N LYS A 334 -36.25 -5.36 14.40
CA LYS A 334 -37.46 -4.58 14.67
C LYS A 334 -37.32 -3.12 14.22
N LYS A 335 -36.16 -2.48 14.49
CA LYS A 335 -35.93 -1.07 14.15
C LYS A 335 -35.82 -0.84 12.65
N ILE A 336 -35.21 -1.77 11.90
CA ILE A 336 -35.03 -1.65 10.45
C ILE A 336 -36.04 -2.47 9.62
N LYS A 337 -36.99 -3.14 10.29
CA LYS A 337 -38.12 -3.87 9.70
C LYS A 337 -37.70 -5.03 8.78
N ILE A 338 -36.84 -5.92 9.29
CA ILE A 338 -36.39 -7.15 8.63
C ILE A 338 -36.59 -8.37 9.56
N ASN A 339 -36.34 -9.59 9.04
CA ASN A 339 -36.29 -10.78 9.87
C ASN A 339 -34.95 -10.82 10.66
N PRO A 340 -34.93 -11.13 11.97
CA PRO A 340 -33.71 -11.35 12.74
C PRO A 340 -32.75 -12.36 12.09
N ASP A 341 -33.28 -13.39 11.45
CA ASP A 341 -32.49 -14.42 10.77
C ASP A 341 -31.61 -13.88 9.61
N ASN A 342 -31.91 -12.68 9.13
CA ASN A 342 -31.08 -11.99 8.15
C ASN A 342 -29.79 -11.37 8.74
N ILE A 343 -29.62 -11.37 10.08
CA ILE A 343 -28.53 -10.67 10.74
C ILE A 343 -27.48 -11.66 11.23
N VAL A 344 -26.20 -11.39 10.90
CA VAL A 344 -25.05 -12.17 11.39
C VAL A 344 -24.03 -11.23 12.03
N PHE A 345 -23.53 -11.58 13.23
CA PHE A 345 -22.55 -10.77 13.95
C PHE A 345 -21.11 -11.20 13.66
N PHE A 346 -20.21 -10.23 13.77
CA PHE A 346 -18.75 -10.37 13.68
C PHE A 346 -18.08 -9.46 14.70
N LYS A 347 -16.85 -9.75 15.07
CA LYS A 347 -16.07 -8.84 15.93
C LYS A 347 -15.70 -7.58 15.19
N THR A 348 -15.15 -7.71 14.00
CA THR A 348 -14.63 -6.57 13.22
C THR A 348 -15.16 -6.58 11.80
N GLU A 349 -15.07 -5.44 11.13
CA GLU A 349 -15.38 -5.32 9.71
C GLU A 349 -14.45 -6.18 8.85
N TYR A 350 -13.18 -6.33 9.29
CA TYR A 350 -12.23 -7.21 8.63
C TYR A 350 -12.70 -8.66 8.64
N ASP A 351 -13.10 -9.18 9.80
CA ASP A 351 -13.60 -10.56 9.93
C ASP A 351 -14.82 -10.80 9.05
N CYS A 352 -15.73 -9.80 8.97
CA CYS A 352 -16.91 -9.88 8.13
C CYS A 352 -16.55 -9.94 6.64
N ILE A 353 -15.76 -8.98 6.14
CA ILE A 353 -15.37 -8.92 4.72
C ILE A 353 -14.55 -10.15 4.35
N LYS A 354 -13.61 -10.55 5.19
CA LYS A 354 -12.77 -11.73 4.97
C LYS A 354 -13.63 -12.98 4.84
N LYS A 355 -14.59 -13.18 5.74
CA LYS A 355 -15.48 -14.33 5.71
C LYS A 355 -16.32 -14.40 4.44
N ILE A 356 -16.87 -13.26 4.00
CA ILE A 356 -17.63 -13.15 2.74
C ILE A 356 -16.73 -13.49 1.55
N VAL A 357 -15.54 -12.91 1.49
CA VAL A 357 -14.60 -13.16 0.38
C VAL A 357 -14.18 -14.64 0.34
N GLU A 358 -13.85 -15.23 1.48
CA GLU A 358 -13.44 -16.64 1.56
C GLU A 358 -14.56 -17.62 1.13
N LEU A 359 -15.83 -17.28 1.40
CA LEU A 359 -16.97 -18.13 1.04
C LEU A 359 -17.41 -17.96 -0.42
N ILE A 360 -17.31 -16.75 -0.96
CA ILE A 360 -17.95 -16.39 -2.24
C ILE A 360 -16.94 -16.31 -3.39
N VAL A 361 -15.69 -15.90 -3.10
CA VAL A 361 -14.72 -15.61 -4.16
C VAL A 361 -13.59 -16.66 -4.18
N PRO A 362 -13.62 -17.63 -5.11
CA PRO A 362 -12.53 -18.58 -5.27
C PRO A 362 -11.21 -17.90 -5.62
N LYS A 363 -10.09 -18.55 -5.32
CA LYS A 363 -8.75 -18.09 -5.73
C LYS A 363 -8.68 -17.84 -7.23
N TYR A 364 -7.95 -16.80 -7.63
CA TYR A 364 -7.76 -16.38 -9.03
C TYR A 364 -9.02 -15.88 -9.74
N GLN A 365 -10.10 -15.62 -8.99
CA GLN A 365 -11.27 -14.90 -9.45
C GLN A 365 -11.17 -13.40 -9.15
N GLU A 366 -12.21 -12.64 -9.47
CA GLU A 366 -12.19 -11.18 -9.45
C GLU A 366 -13.25 -10.59 -8.52
N ILE A 367 -12.88 -9.46 -7.87
CA ILE A 367 -13.80 -8.56 -7.20
C ILE A 367 -13.84 -7.26 -8.00
N VAL A 368 -15.02 -6.74 -8.29
CA VAL A 368 -15.20 -5.40 -8.86
C VAL A 368 -15.46 -4.42 -7.71
N SER A 369 -14.76 -3.28 -7.71
CA SER A 369 -14.92 -2.23 -6.71
C SER A 369 -14.72 -0.85 -7.31
N ILE A 370 -14.91 0.20 -6.51
CA ILE A 370 -14.64 1.59 -6.89
C ILE A 370 -13.29 2.03 -6.35
N PHE A 371 -12.60 2.89 -7.09
CA PHE A 371 -11.39 3.55 -6.61
C PHE A 371 -11.67 5.05 -6.39
N PRO A 372 -11.25 5.61 -5.25
CA PRO A 372 -10.54 5.00 -4.12
C PRO A 372 -11.41 4.10 -3.25
N SER A 373 -10.82 3.00 -2.77
CA SER A 373 -11.47 1.97 -1.97
C SER A 373 -10.73 1.68 -0.66
N LEU A 374 -11.24 0.71 0.08
CA LEU A 374 -10.72 0.31 1.38
C LEU A 374 -9.45 -0.56 1.23
N ASP A 375 -8.39 -0.18 1.94
CA ASP A 375 -7.13 -0.94 1.97
C ASP A 375 -7.30 -2.38 2.52
N ILE A 376 -8.26 -2.58 3.40
CA ILE A 376 -8.65 -3.91 3.92
C ILE A 376 -9.04 -4.87 2.79
N LEU A 377 -9.77 -4.38 1.77
CA LEU A 377 -10.16 -5.23 0.66
C LEU A 377 -8.94 -5.69 -0.16
N GLN A 378 -7.98 -4.79 -0.38
CA GLN A 378 -6.72 -5.11 -1.05
C GLN A 378 -5.93 -6.17 -0.27
N LEU A 379 -5.90 -6.03 1.08
CA LEU A 379 -5.24 -6.97 1.95
C LEU A 379 -5.85 -8.37 1.85
N ILE A 380 -7.18 -8.47 2.01
CA ILE A 380 -7.91 -9.74 1.94
C ILE A 380 -7.76 -10.37 0.56
N SER A 381 -7.80 -9.57 -0.51
CA SER A 381 -7.64 -10.04 -1.88
C SER A 381 -6.24 -10.58 -2.14
N TYR A 382 -5.22 -9.93 -1.60
CA TYR A 382 -3.84 -10.40 -1.67
C TYR A 382 -3.66 -11.74 -0.95
N GLU A 383 -4.16 -11.86 0.30
CA GLU A 383 -4.12 -13.11 1.09
C GLU A 383 -4.78 -14.27 0.36
N ASN A 384 -5.87 -14.01 -0.36
CA ASN A 384 -6.68 -15.02 -1.03
C ASN A 384 -6.34 -15.19 -2.52
N LYS A 385 -5.34 -14.48 -3.05
CA LYS A 385 -4.95 -14.50 -4.47
C LYS A 385 -6.10 -14.14 -5.42
N ILE A 386 -6.83 -13.09 -5.07
CA ILE A 386 -7.96 -12.55 -5.81
C ILE A 386 -7.52 -11.24 -6.47
N GLU A 387 -7.98 -10.98 -7.68
CA GLU A 387 -7.76 -9.72 -8.38
C GLU A 387 -8.89 -8.73 -8.08
N ILE A 388 -8.57 -7.43 -7.88
CA ILE A 388 -9.58 -6.38 -7.78
C ILE A 388 -9.55 -5.55 -9.05
N LYS A 389 -10.71 -5.42 -9.69
CA LYS A 389 -10.95 -4.50 -10.80
C LYS A 389 -11.60 -3.24 -10.28
N TYR A 390 -11.02 -2.09 -10.55
CA TYR A 390 -11.52 -0.82 -10.05
C TYR A 390 -12.20 0.01 -11.14
N GLY A 391 -13.46 0.37 -10.89
CA GLY A 391 -14.10 1.48 -11.57
C GLY A 391 -13.74 2.80 -10.91
N MET A 392 -13.69 3.87 -11.69
CA MET A 392 -13.30 5.19 -11.18
C MET A 392 -14.49 5.95 -10.62
N MET A 393 -14.21 6.82 -9.66
CA MET A 393 -15.15 7.83 -9.21
C MET A 393 -14.91 9.14 -9.98
N GLU A 394 -15.99 9.89 -10.19
CA GLU A 394 -15.99 11.15 -10.94
C GLU A 394 -16.45 12.31 -10.06
N ILE A 395 -15.94 13.51 -10.34
CA ILE A 395 -16.42 14.72 -9.68
C ILE A 395 -17.54 15.34 -10.52
N LYS A 396 -18.79 15.23 -10.05
CA LYS A 396 -19.95 15.88 -10.65
C LYS A 396 -20.25 17.22 -9.94
N LYS A 397 -20.66 18.24 -10.71
CA LYS A 397 -21.01 19.60 -10.21
C LYS A 397 -19.91 20.21 -9.31
N GLY A 398 -18.64 19.88 -9.55
CA GLY A 398 -17.47 20.40 -8.83
C GLY A 398 -17.34 20.00 -7.35
N LYS A 399 -18.33 19.34 -6.75
CA LYS A 399 -18.35 19.00 -5.32
C LYS A 399 -18.72 17.56 -5.01
N PHE A 400 -19.33 16.82 -5.94
CA PHE A 400 -19.81 15.48 -5.67
C PHE A 400 -18.90 14.44 -6.30
N PHE A 401 -18.42 13.52 -5.49
CA PHE A 401 -17.53 12.43 -5.90
C PHE A 401 -18.35 11.15 -5.99
N VAL A 402 -18.75 10.76 -7.19
CA VAL A 402 -19.70 9.68 -7.47
C VAL A 402 -19.09 8.58 -8.33
N PRO A 403 -19.53 7.32 -8.18
CA PRO A 403 -19.08 6.23 -9.04
C PRO A 403 -19.52 6.43 -10.49
N ASN A 404 -18.66 6.04 -11.42
CA ASN A 404 -19.09 5.79 -12.80
C ASN A 404 -19.67 4.36 -12.88
N TYR A 405 -20.99 4.23 -12.78
CA TYR A 405 -21.67 2.94 -12.75
C TYR A 405 -21.58 2.19 -14.08
N ASP A 406 -21.57 2.88 -15.21
CA ASP A 406 -21.39 2.26 -16.53
C ASP A 406 -20.02 1.61 -16.65
N MET A 407 -18.99 2.29 -16.16
CA MET A 407 -17.65 1.71 -16.08
C MET A 407 -17.63 0.48 -15.17
N LEU A 408 -18.29 0.53 -14.00
CA LEU A 408 -18.38 -0.64 -13.11
C LEU A 408 -19.05 -1.83 -13.80
N LEU A 409 -20.16 -1.61 -14.51
CA LEU A 409 -20.84 -2.66 -15.28
C LEU A 409 -19.94 -3.25 -16.36
N SER A 410 -19.14 -2.42 -17.05
CA SER A 410 -18.23 -2.87 -18.10
C SER A 410 -17.08 -3.76 -17.59
N LEU A 411 -16.75 -3.68 -16.30
CA LEU A 411 -15.72 -4.51 -15.66
C LEU A 411 -16.22 -5.91 -15.28
N ILE A 412 -17.55 -6.11 -15.25
CA ILE A 412 -18.14 -7.40 -14.87
C ILE A 412 -17.92 -8.43 -15.99
N ASN A 413 -17.39 -9.58 -15.61
CA ASN A 413 -17.15 -10.69 -16.52
C ASN A 413 -17.32 -12.05 -15.81
N THR A 414 -17.04 -13.16 -16.46
CA THR A 414 -17.25 -14.52 -15.92
C THR A 414 -16.40 -14.83 -14.67
N LYS A 415 -15.30 -14.09 -14.46
CA LYS A 415 -14.45 -14.22 -13.27
C LYS A 415 -14.93 -13.37 -12.10
N THR A 416 -15.80 -12.41 -12.32
CA THR A 416 -16.35 -11.55 -11.26
C THR A 416 -17.25 -12.37 -10.35
N LYS A 417 -16.93 -12.42 -9.05
CA LYS A 417 -17.67 -13.19 -8.04
C LYS A 417 -18.23 -12.32 -6.91
N LEU A 418 -17.80 -11.08 -6.81
CA LEU A 418 -18.26 -10.14 -5.81
C LEU A 418 -18.11 -8.71 -6.33
N ILE A 419 -19.09 -7.86 -6.02
CA ILE A 419 -18.96 -6.40 -6.15
C ILE A 419 -18.89 -5.83 -4.75
N TYR A 420 -17.88 -4.99 -4.47
CA TYR A 420 -17.73 -4.30 -3.19
C TYR A 420 -17.87 -2.79 -3.38
N LEU A 421 -18.83 -2.20 -2.66
CA LEU A 421 -19.08 -0.75 -2.63
C LEU A 421 -19.13 -0.25 -1.19
N SER A 422 -18.57 0.91 -0.89
CA SER A 422 -18.75 1.57 0.42
C SER A 422 -19.69 2.77 0.31
N SER A 423 -20.71 2.82 1.16
CA SER A 423 -21.70 3.92 1.17
C SER A 423 -22.20 4.21 2.61
N PRO A 424 -21.79 5.32 3.24
CA PRO A 424 -20.95 6.39 2.69
C PRO A 424 -19.58 5.88 2.25
N ASN A 425 -19.08 6.47 1.16
CA ASN A 425 -17.77 6.10 0.64
C ASN A 425 -16.68 6.34 1.69
N ILE A 426 -15.83 5.36 1.92
CA ILE A 426 -14.86 5.36 3.02
C ILE A 426 -13.79 6.46 2.89
N VAL A 427 -13.60 7.00 1.69
CA VAL A 427 -12.63 8.05 1.42
C VAL A 427 -13.28 9.43 1.40
N SER A 428 -14.33 9.60 0.61
CA SER A 428 -15.01 10.90 0.45
C SER A 428 -16.06 11.18 1.51
N GLY A 429 -16.59 10.15 2.18
CA GLY A 429 -17.70 10.28 3.13
C GLY A 429 -19.06 10.50 2.47
N GLN A 430 -19.17 10.46 1.15
CA GLN A 430 -20.42 10.63 0.45
C GLN A 430 -21.25 9.35 0.40
N ASN A 431 -22.56 9.50 0.55
CA ASN A 431 -23.49 8.43 0.27
C ASN A 431 -23.67 8.26 -1.24
N ILE A 432 -23.38 7.07 -1.76
CA ILE A 432 -23.41 6.76 -3.19
C ILE A 432 -24.62 5.93 -3.60
N VAL A 433 -25.46 5.47 -2.66
CA VAL A 433 -26.60 4.58 -2.94
C VAL A 433 -27.96 5.31 -3.06
N ASP A 434 -27.94 6.62 -3.18
CA ASP A 434 -29.14 7.47 -3.07
C ASP A 434 -29.61 8.09 -4.40
N ASN A 435 -29.44 7.37 -5.52
CA ASN A 435 -29.87 7.91 -6.81
C ASN A 435 -30.42 6.83 -7.75
N GLU A 436 -31.11 7.28 -8.80
CA GLU A 436 -31.64 6.40 -9.85
C GLU A 436 -30.51 5.68 -10.61
N GLU A 437 -29.32 6.28 -10.71
CA GLU A 437 -28.15 5.65 -11.34
C GLU A 437 -27.74 4.38 -10.56
N PHE A 438 -27.73 4.45 -9.22
CA PHE A 438 -27.44 3.29 -8.38
C PHE A 438 -28.53 2.21 -8.50
N LYS A 439 -29.81 2.61 -8.58
CA LYS A 439 -30.92 1.68 -8.79
C LYS A 439 -30.76 0.94 -10.12
N SER A 440 -30.51 1.67 -11.19
CA SER A 440 -30.29 1.08 -12.52
C SER A 440 -29.08 0.15 -12.53
N PHE A 441 -28.00 0.53 -11.81
CA PHE A 441 -26.82 -0.32 -11.65
C PHE A 441 -27.18 -1.63 -10.94
N ILE A 442 -27.86 -1.58 -9.78
CA ILE A 442 -28.28 -2.78 -9.05
C ILE A 442 -29.15 -3.70 -9.92
N GLU A 443 -30.08 -3.13 -10.69
CA GLU A 443 -30.97 -3.90 -11.57
C GLU A 443 -30.21 -4.55 -12.74
N ALA A 444 -29.12 -3.93 -13.22
CA ALA A 444 -28.29 -4.44 -14.31
C ALA A 444 -27.27 -5.50 -13.89
N VAL A 445 -26.90 -5.55 -12.60
CA VAL A 445 -25.95 -6.58 -12.10
C VAL A 445 -26.62 -7.95 -12.13
N PRO A 446 -25.98 -9.00 -12.69
CA PRO A 446 -26.49 -10.37 -12.68
C PRO A 446 -26.79 -10.88 -11.27
N ASP A 447 -27.90 -11.60 -11.10
CA ASP A 447 -28.36 -12.07 -9.78
C ASP A 447 -27.40 -13.03 -9.08
N ASN A 448 -26.58 -13.73 -9.86
CA ASN A 448 -25.56 -14.64 -9.34
C ASN A 448 -24.27 -13.95 -8.88
N ILE A 449 -24.19 -12.61 -8.93
CA ILE A 449 -23.05 -11.84 -8.44
C ILE A 449 -23.49 -11.06 -7.20
N PRO A 450 -23.01 -11.45 -6.00
CA PRO A 450 -23.29 -10.73 -4.77
C PRO A 450 -22.71 -9.30 -4.78
N ILE A 451 -23.45 -8.38 -4.15
CA ILE A 451 -23.04 -6.98 -3.98
C ILE A 451 -22.94 -6.70 -2.49
N LEU A 452 -21.73 -6.52 -2.01
CA LEU A 452 -21.44 -6.12 -0.63
C LEU A 452 -21.40 -4.60 -0.52
N ILE A 453 -22.35 -4.04 0.23
CA ILE A 453 -22.45 -2.60 0.51
C ILE A 453 -21.96 -2.35 1.93
N ASP A 454 -20.79 -1.77 2.06
CA ASP A 454 -20.19 -1.42 3.33
C ASP A 454 -20.75 -0.10 3.86
N GLN A 455 -21.59 -0.18 4.85
CA GLN A 455 -22.26 0.93 5.52
C GLN A 455 -21.66 1.27 6.90
N ARG A 456 -20.37 1.03 7.15
CA ARG A 456 -19.74 1.28 8.46
C ARG A 456 -19.81 2.73 8.96
N PHE A 457 -20.04 3.70 8.07
CA PHE A 457 -20.17 5.12 8.42
C PHE A 457 -21.61 5.64 8.33
N ILE A 458 -22.59 4.79 8.09
CA ILE A 458 -23.98 5.21 7.87
C ILE A 458 -24.58 5.96 9.08
N GLU A 459 -24.17 5.62 10.29
CA GLU A 459 -24.66 6.24 11.53
C GLU A 459 -24.31 7.75 11.66
N PHE A 460 -23.33 8.23 10.89
CA PHE A 460 -23.01 9.66 10.81
C PHE A 460 -23.97 10.46 9.93
N CYS A 461 -24.72 9.79 9.05
CA CYS A 461 -25.61 10.46 8.11
C CYS A 461 -26.86 10.99 8.80
N SER A 462 -27.23 12.24 8.48
CA SER A 462 -28.32 12.95 9.14
C SER A 462 -29.70 12.37 8.84
N ASN A 463 -29.83 11.66 7.73
CA ASN A 463 -31.10 11.17 7.18
C ASN A 463 -31.14 9.65 7.14
N ILE A 464 -30.50 8.97 8.11
CA ILE A 464 -30.37 7.51 8.15
C ILE A 464 -31.73 6.76 8.02
N ASN A 465 -32.82 7.40 8.39
CA ASN A 465 -34.19 6.83 8.32
C ASN A 465 -34.91 7.17 6.99
N LYS A 466 -34.33 7.94 6.08
CA LYS A 466 -34.94 8.18 4.78
C LYS A 466 -34.81 6.92 3.91
N GLU A 467 -35.88 6.57 3.22
CA GLU A 467 -35.93 5.41 2.31
C GLU A 467 -34.82 5.44 1.25
N THR A 468 -34.39 6.62 0.86
CA THR A 468 -33.36 6.87 -0.15
C THR A 468 -31.96 6.42 0.26
N LEU A 469 -31.63 6.41 1.55
CA LEU A 469 -30.30 6.00 2.04
C LEU A 469 -30.23 4.51 2.40
N ASN A 470 -31.31 3.77 2.19
CA ASN A 470 -31.44 2.44 2.72
C ASN A 470 -31.40 1.35 1.63
N PRO A 471 -30.24 0.70 1.40
CA PRO A 471 -30.16 -0.43 0.50
C PRO A 471 -31.00 -1.63 0.96
N LEU A 472 -31.59 -1.60 2.17
CA LEU A 472 -32.52 -2.64 2.65
C LEU A 472 -33.73 -2.82 1.71
N LYS A 473 -34.13 -1.80 0.98
CA LYS A 473 -35.18 -1.91 -0.05
C LYS A 473 -34.82 -2.90 -1.19
N TYR A 474 -33.51 -3.15 -1.37
CA TYR A 474 -33.01 -4.08 -2.37
C TYR A 474 -32.76 -5.50 -1.82
N LEU A 475 -33.00 -5.77 -0.54
CA LEU A 475 -32.84 -7.12 0.04
C LEU A 475 -33.74 -8.18 -0.61
N LYS A 476 -34.80 -7.77 -1.29
CA LYS A 476 -35.62 -8.68 -2.11
C LYS A 476 -34.82 -9.27 -3.28
N LYS A 477 -33.78 -8.58 -3.72
CA LYS A 477 -32.78 -9.12 -4.64
C LYS A 477 -31.77 -9.90 -3.76
N GLU A 478 -31.82 -11.21 -3.81
CA GLU A 478 -31.15 -12.14 -2.89
C GLU A 478 -29.62 -12.01 -2.86
N ASN A 479 -29.02 -11.28 -3.82
CA ASN A 479 -27.58 -11.07 -3.92
C ASN A 479 -27.07 -9.83 -3.16
N ILE A 480 -27.88 -9.15 -2.36
CA ILE A 480 -27.43 -7.96 -1.60
C ILE A 480 -26.93 -8.36 -0.21
N ILE A 481 -25.75 -7.85 0.15
CA ILE A 481 -25.12 -7.99 1.45
C ILE A 481 -24.81 -6.60 1.99
N ILE A 482 -25.23 -6.30 3.22
CA ILE A 482 -24.99 -4.99 3.86
C ILE A 482 -24.16 -5.21 5.11
N LEU A 483 -23.05 -4.47 5.24
CA LEU A 483 -22.22 -4.46 6.43
C LEU A 483 -22.44 -3.18 7.22
N ARG A 484 -22.68 -3.29 8.54
CA ARG A 484 -22.78 -2.18 9.50
C ARG A 484 -21.97 -2.46 10.76
N THR A 485 -21.58 -1.41 11.49
CA THR A 485 -20.76 -1.55 12.68
C THR A 485 -21.19 -0.61 13.80
N PHE A 486 -20.89 -1.00 15.03
CA PHE A 486 -20.97 -0.13 16.21
C PHE A 486 -19.65 0.60 16.49
N ASN A 487 -18.57 0.29 15.78
CA ASN A 487 -17.21 0.69 16.15
C ASN A 487 -16.93 2.19 15.96
N ASN A 488 -17.51 2.84 14.95
CA ASN A 488 -17.06 4.18 14.52
C ASN A 488 -17.86 5.33 15.14
N PHE A 489 -19.19 5.22 15.16
CA PHE A 489 -20.08 6.33 15.55
C PHE A 489 -20.30 6.41 17.06
N TYR A 490 -20.37 5.28 17.77
CA TYR A 490 -20.76 5.31 19.17
C TYR A 490 -19.62 5.61 20.14
N SER A 491 -18.38 5.79 19.66
CA SER A 491 -17.18 6.22 20.44
C SER A 491 -16.88 5.36 21.67
N ILE A 492 -17.20 4.08 21.63
CA ILE A 492 -16.94 3.15 22.71
C ILE A 492 -15.62 2.45 22.43
N GLU A 493 -14.61 2.72 23.26
CA GLU A 493 -13.34 2.02 23.19
C GLU A 493 -13.55 0.52 23.39
N ASN A 494 -13.01 -0.26 22.47
CA ASN A 494 -13.04 -1.72 22.48
C ASN A 494 -14.42 -2.37 22.27
N LEU A 495 -15.45 -1.64 21.84
CA LEU A 495 -16.67 -2.27 21.34
C LEU A 495 -16.40 -2.81 19.93
N GLU A 496 -15.84 -4.00 19.84
CA GLU A 496 -15.62 -4.70 18.58
C GLU A 496 -16.90 -5.46 18.22
N LEU A 497 -17.81 -4.79 17.51
CA LEU A 497 -19.07 -5.37 17.09
C LEU A 497 -19.51 -4.84 15.73
N THR A 498 -19.55 -5.74 14.78
CA THR A 498 -20.00 -5.54 13.40
C THR A 498 -21.11 -6.51 13.09
N TYR A 499 -22.05 -6.14 12.25
CA TYR A 499 -23.09 -7.03 11.78
C TYR A 499 -23.31 -6.91 10.27
N MET A 500 -23.68 -8.03 9.71
CA MET A 500 -24.04 -8.17 8.32
C MET A 500 -25.56 -8.42 8.21
N ILE A 501 -26.17 -7.91 7.15
CA ILE A 501 -27.55 -8.15 6.79
C ILE A 501 -27.55 -8.73 5.37
N THR A 502 -28.18 -9.89 5.20
CA THR A 502 -28.27 -10.58 3.91
C THR A 502 -29.51 -11.48 3.86
N ASN A 503 -29.69 -12.25 2.78
CA ASN A 503 -30.73 -13.29 2.76
C ASN A 503 -30.48 -14.37 3.83
N THR A 504 -31.52 -15.09 4.21
CA THR A 504 -31.46 -16.07 5.32
C THR A 504 -30.54 -17.24 5.02
N GLU A 505 -30.48 -17.69 3.74
CA GLU A 505 -29.65 -18.83 3.33
C GLU A 505 -28.15 -18.52 3.55
N LEU A 506 -27.68 -17.38 3.03
CA LEU A 506 -26.29 -16.97 3.23
C LEU A 506 -25.99 -16.66 4.71
N ALA A 507 -26.95 -16.07 5.42
CA ALA A 507 -26.81 -15.80 6.84
C ALA A 507 -26.63 -17.10 7.64
N ASP A 508 -27.39 -18.14 7.37
CA ASP A 508 -27.30 -19.45 8.00
C ASP A 508 -26.00 -20.16 7.67
N LEU A 509 -25.57 -20.12 6.41
CA LEU A 509 -24.29 -20.66 5.98
C LEU A 509 -23.13 -20.03 6.77
N ILE A 510 -23.14 -18.72 6.92
CA ILE A 510 -22.10 -18.00 7.66
C ILE A 510 -22.17 -18.35 9.15
N ARG A 511 -23.34 -18.31 9.81
CA ARG A 511 -23.51 -18.67 11.22
C ARG A 511 -23.01 -20.10 11.49
N THR A 512 -23.33 -21.03 10.62
CA THR A 512 -22.90 -22.43 10.75
C THR A 512 -21.38 -22.57 10.61
N SER A 513 -20.75 -21.73 9.79
CA SER A 513 -19.29 -21.73 9.60
C SER A 513 -18.50 -20.98 10.69
N GLN A 514 -19.17 -20.26 11.60
CA GLN A 514 -18.55 -19.61 12.74
C GLN A 514 -18.36 -20.61 13.88
N VAL A 515 -17.12 -20.89 14.25
CA VAL A 515 -16.78 -21.82 15.34
C VAL A 515 -17.08 -21.22 16.72
N ILE A 516 -16.93 -19.89 16.87
CA ILE A 516 -17.10 -19.16 18.12
C ILE A 516 -18.12 -18.04 17.90
N ASN A 517 -19.02 -17.84 18.88
CA ASN A 517 -19.91 -16.70 18.86
C ASN A 517 -19.09 -15.40 18.91
N PRO A 518 -19.20 -14.50 17.92
CA PRO A 518 -18.41 -13.27 17.87
C PRO A 518 -18.87 -12.21 18.88
N ILE A 519 -20.04 -12.38 19.51
CA ILE A 519 -20.59 -11.44 20.49
C ILE A 519 -20.55 -12.04 21.90
N ASP A 520 -20.03 -11.29 22.85
CA ASP A 520 -20.10 -11.59 24.29
C ASP A 520 -21.18 -10.74 24.96
N LYS A 521 -21.59 -11.14 26.20
CA LYS A 521 -22.68 -10.48 26.91
C LYS A 521 -22.42 -9.01 27.22
N PHE A 522 -21.18 -8.64 27.48
CA PHE A 522 -20.82 -7.24 27.75
C PHE A 522 -20.98 -6.37 26.51
N ASN A 523 -20.48 -6.84 25.36
CA ASN A 523 -20.59 -6.15 24.08
C ASN A 523 -22.04 -6.06 23.62
N GLU A 524 -22.85 -7.12 23.83
CA GLU A 524 -24.27 -7.11 23.54
C GLU A 524 -25.02 -6.07 24.37
N ASP A 525 -24.86 -6.10 25.71
CA ASP A 525 -25.51 -5.16 26.63
C ASP A 525 -25.13 -3.71 26.32
N LEU A 526 -23.87 -3.49 25.96
CA LEU A 526 -23.35 -2.18 25.59
C LEU A 526 -23.95 -1.69 24.27
N ALA A 527 -24.01 -2.57 23.26
CA ALA A 527 -24.64 -2.28 21.97
C ALA A 527 -26.14 -1.95 22.12
N LEU A 528 -26.88 -2.73 22.92
CA LEU A 528 -28.28 -2.46 23.25
C LEU A 528 -28.51 -1.09 23.90
N LYS A 529 -27.57 -0.67 24.78
CA LYS A 529 -27.65 0.64 25.44
C LYS A 529 -27.42 1.79 24.45
N VAL A 530 -26.42 1.69 23.58
CA VAL A 530 -26.12 2.77 22.62
C VAL A 530 -27.15 2.84 21.50
N TYR A 531 -27.62 1.70 21.00
CA TYR A 531 -28.53 1.63 19.85
C TYR A 531 -29.91 2.26 20.15
N ASN A 532 -30.32 2.25 21.40
CA ASN A 532 -31.60 2.81 21.89
C ASN A 532 -31.44 4.16 22.61
N ASP A 533 -30.24 4.75 22.63
CA ASP A 533 -30.00 6.01 23.35
C ASP A 533 -30.17 7.24 22.43
N LYS A 534 -31.19 8.04 22.71
CA LYS A 534 -31.51 9.28 21.99
C LYS A 534 -30.38 10.33 22.06
N TYR A 535 -29.44 10.18 22.97
CA TYR A 535 -28.25 11.04 23.02
C TYR A 535 -27.51 11.05 21.68
N TYR A 536 -27.40 9.91 21.02
CA TYR A 536 -26.72 9.79 19.74
C TYR A 536 -27.44 10.49 18.58
N ASP A 537 -28.75 10.70 18.65
CA ASP A 537 -29.46 11.56 17.71
C ASP A 537 -29.03 13.03 17.85
N THR A 538 -28.78 13.48 19.10
CA THR A 538 -28.24 14.81 19.38
C THR A 538 -26.79 14.93 18.86
N VAL A 539 -25.97 13.90 19.04
CA VAL A 539 -24.61 13.85 18.51
C VAL A 539 -24.62 13.96 16.98
N ARG A 540 -25.48 13.19 16.32
CA ARG A 540 -25.63 13.23 14.85
C ARG A 540 -25.99 14.61 14.34
N LYS A 541 -26.93 15.29 15.02
CA LYS A 541 -27.29 16.69 14.71
C LYS A 541 -26.11 17.64 14.86
N LYS A 542 -25.34 17.53 15.95
CA LYS A 542 -24.14 18.35 16.18
C LYS A 542 -23.08 18.14 15.11
N ILE A 543 -22.80 16.89 14.71
CA ILE A 543 -21.85 16.58 13.64
C ILE A 543 -22.33 17.22 12.33
N LYS A 544 -23.62 17.11 12.01
CA LYS A 544 -24.19 17.74 10.81
C LYS A 544 -24.02 19.25 10.83
N GLN A 545 -24.43 19.92 11.91
CA GLN A 545 -24.34 21.38 12.04
C GLN A 545 -22.90 21.87 11.92
N GLU A 546 -21.97 21.16 12.55
CA GLU A 546 -20.56 21.51 12.51
C GLU A 546 -19.96 21.30 11.11
N ARG A 547 -20.33 20.23 10.42
CA ARG A 547 -19.91 19.97 9.03
C ARG A 547 -20.43 21.07 8.09
N GLU A 548 -21.71 21.42 8.20
CA GLU A 548 -22.32 22.48 7.37
C GLU A 548 -21.64 23.82 7.63
N ARG A 549 -21.33 24.16 8.90
CA ARG A 549 -20.58 25.36 9.26
C ARG A 549 -19.18 25.38 8.64
N VAL A 550 -18.46 24.27 8.72
CA VAL A 550 -17.12 24.16 8.12
C VAL A 550 -17.20 24.35 6.61
N PHE A 551 -18.15 23.68 5.94
CA PHE A 551 -18.33 23.82 4.49
C PHE A 551 -18.68 25.25 4.08
N GLN A 552 -19.52 25.95 4.85
CA GLN A 552 -19.84 27.35 4.61
C GLN A 552 -18.58 28.22 4.66
N ILE A 553 -17.73 28.06 5.68
CA ILE A 553 -16.47 28.80 5.80
C ILE A 553 -15.52 28.52 4.64
N LEU A 554 -15.41 27.26 4.22
CA LEU A 554 -14.59 26.89 3.07
C LEU A 554 -15.11 27.52 1.76
N ASP A 555 -16.45 27.54 1.57
CA ASP A 555 -17.08 28.20 0.42
C ASP A 555 -16.86 29.72 0.41
N GLU A 556 -17.02 30.38 1.53
CA GLU A 556 -16.78 31.83 1.70
C GLU A 556 -15.33 32.22 1.37
N ASN A 557 -14.38 31.33 1.68
CA ASN A 557 -12.95 31.52 1.39
C ASN A 557 -12.49 30.87 0.07
N LYS A 558 -13.41 30.37 -0.76
CA LYS A 558 -13.15 29.74 -2.06
C LYS A 558 -12.20 28.55 -2.01
N ILE A 559 -12.15 27.83 -0.90
CA ILE A 559 -11.34 26.64 -0.72
C ILE A 559 -12.07 25.44 -1.33
N LYS A 560 -11.42 24.72 -2.23
CA LYS A 560 -12.00 23.57 -2.90
C LYS A 560 -12.06 22.36 -1.96
N TYR A 561 -13.22 21.74 -1.87
CA TYR A 561 -13.46 20.50 -1.13
C TYR A 561 -14.51 19.65 -1.83
N LEU A 562 -14.61 18.35 -1.45
CA LEU A 562 -15.69 17.49 -1.90
C LEU A 562 -16.68 17.24 -0.77
N TYR A 563 -17.96 17.28 -1.09
CA TYR A 563 -19.06 17.09 -0.14
C TYR A 563 -18.97 15.76 0.59
N SER A 564 -19.46 15.73 1.83
CA SER A 564 -19.52 14.51 2.65
C SER A 564 -20.80 14.48 3.51
N ASP A 565 -21.30 13.27 3.76
CA ASP A 565 -22.39 13.00 4.70
C ASP A 565 -21.91 12.58 6.10
N THR A 566 -20.58 12.43 6.28
CA THR A 566 -19.96 11.91 7.50
C THR A 566 -19.25 13.01 8.32
N ASN A 567 -18.38 12.61 9.24
CA ASN A 567 -17.49 13.52 10.00
C ASN A 567 -16.09 13.64 9.40
N TYR A 568 -15.91 13.37 8.12
CA TYR A 568 -14.70 13.62 7.36
C TYR A 568 -15.06 13.95 5.92
N PHE A 569 -14.16 14.62 5.20
CA PHE A 569 -14.35 15.01 3.81
C PHE A 569 -13.00 15.12 3.09
N LEU A 570 -13.04 15.30 1.79
CA LEU A 570 -11.86 15.51 0.97
C LEU A 570 -11.66 17.01 0.72
N ILE A 571 -10.47 17.52 1.04
CA ILE A 571 -10.04 18.89 0.75
C ILE A 571 -8.93 18.89 -0.30
N SER A 572 -8.89 19.95 -1.14
CA SER A 572 -7.89 20.06 -2.22
C SER A 572 -6.46 20.14 -1.71
N THR A 573 -5.53 19.52 -2.44
CA THR A 573 -4.07 19.60 -2.21
C THR A 573 -3.45 20.91 -2.70
N GLU A 574 -4.21 21.78 -3.36
CA GLU A 574 -3.76 23.16 -3.68
C GLU A 574 -3.35 23.91 -2.39
N GLN A 575 -3.93 23.53 -1.26
CA GLN A 575 -3.45 23.87 0.07
C GLN A 575 -2.23 23.00 0.41
N ASN A 576 -1.13 23.59 0.83
CA ASN A 576 0.09 22.86 1.16
C ASN A 576 -0.14 21.90 2.34
N ARG A 577 -0.48 20.65 2.03
CA ARG A 577 -0.86 19.61 2.99
C ARG A 577 0.17 19.41 4.08
N ASP A 578 1.46 19.31 3.69
CA ASP A 578 2.51 18.98 4.65
C ASP A 578 2.74 20.14 5.62
N THR A 579 2.69 21.38 5.14
CA THR A 579 2.74 22.58 5.98
C THR A 579 1.55 22.63 6.95
N ILE A 580 0.33 22.36 6.46
CA ILE A 580 -0.86 22.32 7.30
C ILE A 580 -0.76 21.22 8.37
N LYS A 581 -0.31 20.03 8.00
CA LYS A 581 -0.10 18.93 8.95
C LYS A 581 0.91 19.29 10.03
N ASP A 582 2.05 19.83 9.66
CA ASP A 582 3.12 20.24 10.59
C ASP A 582 2.64 21.34 11.54
N ASP A 583 1.89 22.31 11.04
CA ASP A 583 1.38 23.42 11.87
C ASP A 583 0.26 22.96 12.81
N LEU A 584 -0.60 22.04 12.37
CA LEU A 584 -1.59 21.42 13.25
C LEU A 584 -0.92 20.57 14.33
N GLU A 585 0.15 19.85 14.00
CA GLU A 585 0.90 19.08 15.00
C GLU A 585 1.56 19.98 16.04
N LYS A 586 2.13 21.13 15.67
CA LYS A 586 2.65 22.16 16.59
C LYS A 586 1.55 22.70 17.51
N ARG A 587 0.31 22.81 17.02
CA ARG A 587 -0.87 23.22 17.79
C ARG A 587 -1.51 22.07 18.59
N GLY A 588 -0.87 20.88 18.63
CA GLY A 588 -1.33 19.72 19.37
C GLY A 588 -2.43 18.90 18.68
N ILE A 589 -2.69 19.13 17.39
CA ILE A 589 -3.67 18.36 16.61
C ILE A 589 -2.95 17.42 15.67
N ILE A 590 -3.12 16.12 15.87
CA ILE A 590 -2.55 15.09 15.01
C ILE A 590 -3.62 14.54 14.07
N LEU A 591 -3.43 14.75 12.76
CA LEU A 591 -4.31 14.21 11.73
C LEU A 591 -3.93 12.78 11.38
N TYR A 592 -4.83 11.86 11.58
CA TYR A 592 -4.73 10.51 11.03
C TYR A 592 -5.57 10.42 9.76
N SER A 593 -4.93 10.62 8.62
CA SER A 593 -5.52 10.37 7.32
C SER A 593 -5.13 8.97 6.85
N SER A 594 -6.09 8.13 6.62
CA SER A 594 -5.87 6.77 6.09
C SER A 594 -5.67 6.74 4.58
N TYR A 595 -5.83 7.87 3.88
CA TYR A 595 -5.80 7.92 2.43
C TYR A 595 -4.99 9.10 1.92
N ASP A 596 -3.92 8.79 1.22
CA ASP A 596 -3.03 9.71 0.53
C ASP A 596 -3.04 9.48 -1.00
N GLY A 597 -4.07 8.84 -1.53
CA GLY A 597 -4.05 8.22 -2.87
C GLY A 597 -4.62 9.03 -4.02
N HIS A 598 -5.02 10.29 -3.83
CA HIS A 598 -5.40 11.15 -4.94
C HIS A 598 -4.52 12.39 -4.95
N ASP A 599 -3.82 12.65 -6.06
CA ASP A 599 -2.88 13.78 -6.18
C ASP A 599 -3.54 15.16 -5.95
N ALA A 600 -4.87 15.24 -6.09
CA ALA A 600 -5.64 16.48 -5.98
C ALA A 600 -6.36 16.70 -4.65
N TYR A 601 -6.57 15.66 -3.82
CA TYR A 601 -7.35 15.76 -2.58
C TYR A 601 -6.80 14.86 -1.47
N TRP A 602 -6.97 15.28 -0.21
CA TRP A 602 -6.65 14.48 0.97
C TRP A 602 -7.80 14.50 1.98
N THR A 603 -7.92 13.44 2.78
CA THR A 603 -9.00 13.30 3.76
C THR A 603 -8.74 14.16 5.00
N LEU A 604 -9.71 14.98 5.38
CA LEU A 604 -9.71 15.78 6.60
C LEU A 604 -10.85 15.30 7.52
N PRO A 605 -10.56 14.71 8.68
CA PRO A 605 -11.56 14.41 9.69
C PRO A 605 -12.02 15.68 10.42
N LEU A 606 -13.30 15.74 10.78
CA LEU A 606 -13.89 16.79 11.58
C LEU A 606 -13.87 16.43 13.06
N GLY A 607 -13.44 17.37 13.90
CA GLY A 607 -13.46 17.29 15.34
C GLY A 607 -14.66 18.00 15.97
N THR A 608 -14.51 18.42 17.22
CA THR A 608 -15.42 19.37 17.88
C THR A 608 -15.23 20.78 17.34
N LYS A 609 -16.17 21.69 17.61
CA LYS A 609 -16.13 23.08 17.13
C LYS A 609 -14.78 23.77 17.37
N ASN A 610 -14.23 23.63 18.59
CA ASN A 610 -12.95 24.27 18.93
C ASN A 610 -11.78 23.70 18.10
N VAL A 611 -11.76 22.39 17.90
CA VAL A 611 -10.74 21.73 17.09
C VAL A 611 -10.86 22.16 15.62
N ASN A 612 -12.10 22.20 15.10
CA ASN A 612 -12.33 22.63 13.71
C ASN A 612 -11.99 24.12 13.48
N ASN A 613 -12.18 24.98 14.47
CA ASN A 613 -11.72 26.37 14.38
C ASN A 613 -10.19 26.43 14.20
N THR A 614 -9.43 25.70 15.02
CA THR A 614 -7.97 25.64 14.88
C THR A 614 -7.54 25.09 13.51
N ILE A 615 -8.27 24.11 12.98
CA ILE A 615 -8.01 23.55 11.64
C ILE A 615 -8.28 24.60 10.57
N LEU A 616 -9.44 25.26 10.64
CA LEU A 616 -9.82 26.32 9.68
C LEU A 616 -8.83 27.47 9.71
N ASP A 617 -8.47 27.96 10.90
CA ASP A 617 -7.47 29.04 11.06
C ASP A 617 -6.13 28.65 10.43
N THR A 618 -5.71 27.39 10.57
CA THR A 618 -4.47 26.89 9.97
C THR A 618 -4.58 26.82 8.44
N ILE A 619 -5.71 26.34 7.92
CA ILE A 619 -5.94 26.24 6.48
C ILE A 619 -6.03 27.61 5.82
N LEU A 620 -6.69 28.58 6.49
CA LEU A 620 -6.87 29.93 5.96
C LEU A 620 -5.61 30.79 6.05
N SER A 621 -4.64 30.40 6.88
CA SER A 621 -3.35 31.10 7.03
C SER A 621 -2.23 30.48 6.18
N ALA A 622 -2.45 29.33 5.56
CA ALA A 622 -1.49 28.65 4.71
C ALA A 622 -1.63 29.05 3.24
#